data_c9850c4a2f1616f41fb4745e4eb0ca00
#
_entry.id   c9850c4a2f1616f41fb4745e4eb0ca00
#
_cell.length_a   1.000
_cell.length_b   1.000
_cell.length_c   1.000
_cell.angle_alpha   90.00
_cell.angle_beta   90.00
_cell.angle_gamma   90.00
#
_symmetry.space_group_name_H-M   'P 1'
#
loop_
_entity.id
_entity.type
_entity.pdbx_description
1 polymer ?
#
loop_
_entity_poly.entity_id
_entity_poly.type
_entity_poly.pdbx_seq_one_letter_code
_entity_poly.pdbx_strand_id
1 'polypeptide(L)'
;MAAGQQSGEFSFKITSQIFTPGPANSVLVQVNFEGTASGYGTVLGTDTVVVGKSGPYSGCSACYLDNGEITTYTSRGTYESSGRHKWRLQEVGQFSNGRTVDVEGEVDLAARTWNGKFVERS
;
A
#
# COMPACT_ATOMS: atom_id res chain seq x y z
N MET A 1 -16.49 -9.55 -21.00
CA MET A 1 -15.33 -9.74 -20.13
C MET A 1 -14.26 -8.71 -20.45
N ALA A 2 -13.74 -8.06 -19.45
CA ALA A 2 -12.64 -7.13 -19.66
C ALA A 2 -11.33 -7.93 -19.83
N ALA A 3 -11.00 -8.27 -21.06
CA ALA A 3 -9.79 -9.01 -21.34
C ALA A 3 -8.59 -8.23 -20.84
N GLY A 4 -7.73 -8.87 -20.06
CA GLY A 4 -6.56 -8.24 -19.47
C GLY A 4 -6.79 -7.59 -18.12
N GLN A 5 -8.04 -7.48 -17.66
CA GLN A 5 -8.29 -7.00 -16.31
C GLN A 5 -7.89 -8.08 -15.31
N GLN A 6 -7.03 -7.72 -14.39
CA GLN A 6 -6.53 -8.63 -13.37
C GLN A 6 -6.96 -8.16 -11.99
N SER A 7 -7.19 -9.13 -11.13
CA SER A 7 -7.37 -8.89 -9.71
C SER A 7 -6.43 -9.80 -8.94
N GLY A 8 -6.11 -9.42 -7.74
CA GLY A 8 -5.22 -10.21 -6.91
C GLY A 8 -5.26 -9.77 -5.47
N GLU A 9 -4.47 -10.45 -4.67
CA GLU A 9 -4.33 -10.17 -3.25
C GLU A 9 -2.89 -9.84 -2.94
N PHE A 10 -2.71 -9.06 -1.89
CA PHE A 10 -1.37 -8.79 -1.37
C PHE A 10 -1.32 -9.04 0.13
N SER A 11 -0.13 -9.38 0.58
CA SER A 11 0.13 -9.65 1.98
C SER A 11 1.49 -9.08 2.33
N PHE A 12 1.49 -8.04 3.15
CA PHE A 12 2.72 -7.33 3.53
C PHE A 12 2.90 -7.35 5.03
N LYS A 13 4.16 -7.35 5.45
CA LYS A 13 4.57 -7.11 6.82
C LYS A 13 5.12 -5.70 6.94
N ILE A 14 4.74 -5.01 8.00
CA ILE A 14 5.33 -3.73 8.36
C ILE A 14 6.64 -4.03 9.07
N THR A 15 7.74 -3.57 8.50
CA THR A 15 9.08 -3.92 8.97
C THR A 15 9.71 -2.87 9.83
N SER A 16 9.46 -1.59 9.53
CA SER A 16 10.02 -0.47 10.29
C SER A 16 9.18 0.76 10.05
N GLN A 17 9.39 1.77 10.91
CA GLN A 17 8.65 3.03 10.84
C GLN A 17 9.60 4.15 11.20
N ILE A 18 9.47 5.27 10.49
CA ILE A 18 10.26 6.48 10.76
C ILE A 18 9.27 7.60 11.03
N PHE A 19 9.37 8.22 12.18
CA PHE A 19 8.49 9.32 12.60
C PHE A 19 9.21 10.64 12.47
N THR A 20 8.53 11.63 11.90
CA THR A 20 9.06 13.00 11.78
C THR A 20 7.98 14.00 12.16
N PRO A 21 8.36 15.18 12.70
CA PRO A 21 7.39 16.23 12.93
C PRO A 21 6.80 16.72 11.60
N GLY A 22 5.50 16.95 11.61
CA GLY A 22 4.77 17.49 10.46
C GLY A 22 4.26 18.90 10.75
N PRO A 23 3.51 19.48 9.79
CA PRO A 23 2.93 20.81 9.98
C PRO A 23 1.85 20.80 11.05
N ALA A 24 1.64 21.96 11.70
CA ALA A 24 0.57 22.17 12.68
C ALA A 24 0.57 21.15 13.83
N ASN A 25 1.76 20.84 14.35
CA ASN A 25 1.93 19.89 15.45
C ASN A 25 1.50 18.45 15.13
N SER A 26 1.41 18.12 13.87
CA SER A 26 1.16 16.74 13.45
C SER A 26 2.46 15.93 13.50
N VAL A 27 2.30 14.62 13.37
CA VAL A 27 3.42 13.70 13.25
C VAL A 27 3.23 12.90 11.97
N LEU A 28 4.27 12.87 11.14
CA LEU A 28 4.30 12.04 9.94
C LEU A 28 5.01 10.74 10.26
N VAL A 29 4.54 9.67 9.66
CA VAL A 29 5.22 8.38 9.75
C VAL A 29 5.43 7.83 8.34
N GLN A 30 6.65 7.34 8.11
CA GLN A 30 6.96 6.53 6.94
C GLN A 30 6.91 5.07 7.39
N VAL A 31 5.97 4.34 6.83
CA VAL A 31 5.75 2.92 7.15
C VAL A 31 6.39 2.10 6.06
N ASN A 32 7.43 1.35 6.41
CA ASN A 32 8.11 0.48 5.47
C ASN A 32 7.50 -0.91 5.54
N PHE A 33 7.27 -1.52 4.38
CA PHE A 33 6.63 -2.82 4.31
C PHE A 33 7.29 -3.70 3.27
N GLU A 34 7.11 -5.02 3.42
CA GLU A 34 7.56 -5.99 2.45
C GLU A 34 6.61 -7.19 2.43
N GLY A 35 6.54 -7.86 1.31
CA GLY A 35 5.70 -9.04 1.16
C GLY A 35 5.52 -9.43 -0.28
N THR A 36 4.34 -9.93 -0.59
CA THR A 36 4.03 -10.43 -1.93
C THR A 36 2.71 -9.90 -2.43
N ALA A 37 2.59 -9.79 -3.74
CA ALA A 37 1.34 -9.43 -4.41
C ALA A 37 1.15 -10.35 -5.62
N SER A 38 -0.08 -10.79 -5.83
CA SER A 38 -0.43 -11.71 -6.92
C SER A 38 0.01 -11.13 -8.27
N GLY A 39 0.83 -11.87 -9.01
CA GLY A 39 1.32 -11.45 -10.32
C GLY A 39 2.42 -10.40 -10.30
N TYR A 40 2.80 -9.89 -9.13
CA TYR A 40 3.83 -8.85 -9.00
C TYR A 40 5.04 -9.27 -8.16
N GLY A 41 5.04 -10.53 -7.68
CA GLY A 41 6.19 -11.08 -6.98
C GLY A 41 6.42 -10.50 -5.60
N THR A 42 7.68 -10.19 -5.32
CA THR A 42 8.09 -9.61 -4.04
C THR A 42 7.99 -8.09 -4.10
N VAL A 43 7.33 -7.50 -3.11
CA VAL A 43 7.09 -6.05 -3.06
C VAL A 43 7.74 -5.48 -1.81
N LEU A 44 8.51 -4.41 -2.00
CA LEU A 44 9.05 -3.61 -0.90
C LEU A 44 8.65 -2.16 -1.13
N GLY A 45 8.17 -1.50 -0.08
CA GLY A 45 7.71 -0.14 -0.27
C GLY A 45 7.60 0.66 1.02
N THR A 46 7.14 1.90 0.84
CA THR A 46 6.98 2.86 1.92
C THR A 46 5.70 3.66 1.70
N ASP A 47 4.91 3.78 2.75
CA ASP A 47 3.76 4.68 2.78
C ASP A 47 4.06 5.84 3.72
N THR A 48 3.71 7.05 3.31
CA THR A 48 3.84 8.25 4.13
C THR A 48 2.46 8.68 4.60
N VAL A 49 2.29 8.74 5.91
CA VAL A 49 0.99 8.89 6.55
C VAL A 49 1.07 9.96 7.64
N VAL A 50 0.03 10.77 7.77
CA VAL A 50 -0.13 11.61 8.97
C VAL A 50 -0.76 10.74 10.05
N VAL A 51 -0.12 10.65 11.21
CA VAL A 51 -0.62 9.79 12.29
C VAL A 51 -1.97 10.29 12.79
N GLY A 52 -2.96 9.40 12.84
CA GLY A 52 -4.31 9.75 13.28
C GLY A 52 -5.32 8.67 13.00
N LYS A 53 -6.60 9.03 13.12
CA LYS A 53 -7.71 8.10 12.91
C LYS A 53 -8.13 8.00 11.46
N SER A 54 -7.93 9.06 10.69
CA SER A 54 -8.28 9.11 9.26
C SER A 54 -7.48 10.19 8.57
N GLY A 55 -7.31 10.06 7.29
CA GLY A 55 -6.64 11.08 6.48
C GLY A 55 -6.12 10.54 5.17
N PRO A 56 -5.40 11.39 4.43
CA PRO A 56 -4.74 10.96 3.19
C PRO A 56 -3.40 10.29 3.47
N TYR A 57 -2.95 9.51 2.50
CA TYR A 57 -1.60 8.97 2.49
C TYR A 57 -1.11 8.79 1.07
N SER A 58 0.18 8.63 0.92
CA SER A 58 0.80 8.34 -0.37
C SER A 58 1.84 7.25 -0.18
N GLY A 59 2.14 6.52 -1.24
CA GLY A 59 3.09 5.44 -1.16
C GLY A 59 3.87 5.23 -2.44
N CYS A 60 4.94 4.49 -2.33
CA CYS A 60 5.71 4.02 -3.47
C CYS A 60 6.35 2.68 -3.12
N SER A 61 6.54 1.87 -4.14
CA SER A 61 7.12 0.54 -3.95
C SER A 61 7.81 0.05 -5.21
N ALA A 62 8.61 -0.99 -5.03
CA ALA A 62 9.20 -1.74 -6.11
C ALA A 62 8.68 -3.16 -6.05
N CYS A 63 8.33 -3.70 -7.21
CA CYS A 63 7.86 -5.07 -7.37
C CYS A 63 8.91 -5.85 -8.14
N TYR A 64 9.41 -6.89 -7.51
CA TYR A 64 10.45 -7.77 -8.09
C TYR A 64 9.76 -9.04 -8.56
N LEU A 65 9.47 -9.10 -9.84
CA LEU A 65 8.71 -10.19 -10.43
C LEU A 65 9.54 -11.46 -10.50
N ASP A 66 8.87 -12.60 -10.50
CA ASP A 66 9.52 -13.91 -10.52
C ASP A 66 10.38 -14.14 -11.77
N ASN A 67 10.04 -13.45 -12.88
CA ASN A 67 10.81 -13.55 -14.12
C ASN A 67 12.06 -12.66 -14.14
N GLY A 68 12.32 -11.94 -13.04
CA GLY A 68 13.50 -11.06 -12.94
C GLY A 68 13.24 -9.62 -13.34
N GLU A 69 12.06 -9.29 -13.85
CA GLU A 69 11.71 -7.91 -14.16
C GLU A 69 11.41 -7.12 -12.89
N ILE A 70 11.56 -5.80 -12.98
CA ILE A 70 11.26 -4.89 -11.88
C ILE A 70 10.23 -3.88 -12.37
N THR A 71 9.15 -3.73 -11.61
CA THR A 71 8.12 -2.74 -11.86
C THR A 71 8.01 -1.84 -10.64
N THR A 72 7.89 -0.53 -10.83
CA THR A 72 7.67 0.40 -9.73
C THR A 72 6.23 0.83 -9.68
N TYR A 73 5.80 1.29 -8.50
CA TYR A 73 4.42 1.60 -8.21
C TYR A 73 4.35 2.83 -7.34
N THR A 74 3.42 3.74 -7.64
CA THR A 74 3.12 4.90 -6.81
C THR A 74 1.62 4.93 -6.55
N SER A 75 1.25 5.43 -5.37
CA SER A 75 -0.16 5.42 -4.98
C SER A 75 -0.53 6.65 -4.16
N ARG A 76 -1.83 6.92 -4.13
CA ARG A 76 -2.47 7.87 -3.24
C ARG A 76 -3.76 7.27 -2.72
N GLY A 77 -4.05 7.51 -1.47
CA GLY A 77 -5.25 6.95 -0.88
C GLY A 77 -5.67 7.66 0.38
N THR A 78 -6.64 7.05 1.03
CA THR A 78 -7.17 7.50 2.31
C THR A 78 -7.24 6.32 3.27
N TYR A 79 -7.15 6.63 4.54
CA TYR A 79 -7.28 5.63 5.58
C TYR A 79 -8.29 6.10 6.62
N GLU A 80 -8.94 5.15 7.26
CA GLU A 80 -9.84 5.44 8.38
C GLU A 80 -9.78 4.30 9.40
N SER A 81 -9.93 4.64 10.67
CA SER A 81 -9.94 3.66 11.74
C SER A 81 -11.12 2.69 11.54
N SER A 82 -10.82 1.39 11.58
CA SER A 82 -11.81 0.32 11.46
C SER A 82 -11.94 -0.50 12.74
N GLY A 83 -11.16 -0.16 13.75
CA GLY A 83 -11.13 -0.85 15.02
C GLY A 83 -9.98 -0.38 15.87
N ARG A 84 -9.72 -1.08 16.96
CA ARG A 84 -8.61 -0.72 17.85
C ARG A 84 -7.28 -1.01 17.20
N HIS A 85 -6.53 0.07 16.86
CA HIS A 85 -5.24 -0.01 16.18
C HIS A 85 -5.32 -0.75 14.85
N LYS A 86 -6.45 -0.56 14.16
CA LYS A 86 -6.68 -1.08 12.81
C LYS A 86 -7.20 0.03 11.94
N TRP A 87 -6.80 0.01 10.68
CA TRP A 87 -7.20 1.02 9.70
C TRP A 87 -7.54 0.35 8.39
N ARG A 88 -8.64 0.82 7.78
CA ARG A 88 -8.97 0.45 6.40
C ARG A 88 -8.35 1.46 5.48
N LEU A 89 -7.68 0.97 4.44
CA LEU A 89 -7.03 1.79 3.44
C LEU A 89 -7.67 1.56 2.08
N GLN A 90 -7.86 2.65 1.35
CA GLN A 90 -8.30 2.62 -0.05
C GLN A 90 -7.35 3.49 -0.85
N GLU A 91 -6.85 2.97 -1.96
CA GLU A 91 -5.90 3.73 -2.78
C GLU A 91 -6.10 3.46 -4.25
N VAL A 92 -5.62 4.41 -5.04
CA VAL A 92 -5.45 4.27 -6.48
C VAL A 92 -3.96 4.33 -6.74
N GLY A 93 -3.45 3.37 -7.47
CA GLY A 93 -2.04 3.30 -7.78
C GLY A 93 -1.76 3.10 -9.25
N GLN A 94 -0.54 3.43 -9.64
CA GLN A 94 -0.09 3.28 -11.00
C GLN A 94 1.26 2.59 -11.04
N PHE A 95 1.35 1.57 -11.87
CA PHE A 95 2.62 0.88 -12.13
C PHE A 95 3.39 1.57 -13.25
N SER A 96 4.70 1.39 -13.26
CA SER A 96 5.56 1.96 -14.30
C SER A 96 5.26 1.42 -15.70
N ASN A 97 4.55 0.30 -15.79
CA ASN A 97 4.08 -0.24 -17.08
C ASN A 97 2.80 0.46 -17.59
N GLY A 98 2.28 1.45 -16.86
CA GLY A 98 1.10 2.21 -17.25
C GLY A 98 -0.22 1.68 -16.69
N ARG A 99 -0.22 0.54 -16.03
CA ARG A 99 -1.44 -0.04 -15.46
C ARG A 99 -1.85 0.71 -14.20
N THR A 100 -3.15 0.92 -14.05
CA THR A 100 -3.76 1.58 -12.89
C THR A 100 -4.56 0.54 -12.12
N VAL A 101 -4.50 0.59 -10.80
CA VAL A 101 -5.22 -0.34 -9.93
C VAL A 101 -5.99 0.40 -8.85
N ASP A 102 -7.11 -0.19 -8.45
CA ASP A 102 -7.84 0.18 -7.24
C ASP A 102 -7.51 -0.84 -6.17
N VAL A 103 -7.12 -0.37 -5.01
CA VAL A 103 -6.63 -1.21 -3.91
C VAL A 103 -7.42 -0.92 -2.65
N GLU A 104 -7.77 -1.97 -1.93
CA GLU A 104 -8.33 -1.84 -0.60
C GLU A 104 -7.75 -2.89 0.33
N GLY A 105 -7.63 -2.56 1.59
CA GLY A 105 -7.11 -3.49 2.56
C GLY A 105 -7.14 -2.94 3.96
N GLU A 106 -6.52 -3.65 4.87
CA GLU A 106 -6.50 -3.32 6.28
C GLU A 106 -5.09 -3.42 6.85
N VAL A 107 -4.73 -2.42 7.64
CA VAL A 107 -3.53 -2.45 8.48
C VAL A 107 -3.96 -2.88 9.87
N ASP A 108 -3.30 -3.92 10.38
CA ASP A 108 -3.44 -4.37 11.76
C ASP A 108 -2.10 -4.10 12.46
N LEU A 109 -2.09 -3.09 13.31
CA LEU A 109 -0.84 -2.67 13.96
C LEU A 109 -0.32 -3.72 14.93
N ALA A 110 -1.21 -4.42 15.64
CA ALA A 110 -0.79 -5.45 16.59
C ALA A 110 -0.05 -6.60 15.89
N ALA A 111 -0.53 -6.99 14.73
CA ALA A 111 0.09 -8.04 13.92
C ALA A 111 1.21 -7.53 13.02
N ARG A 112 1.34 -6.21 12.85
CA ARG A 112 2.27 -5.58 11.90
C ARG A 112 2.02 -6.05 10.47
N THR A 113 0.75 -6.08 10.06
CA THR A 113 0.37 -6.53 8.71
C THR A 113 -0.37 -5.45 7.95
N TRP A 114 -0.20 -5.49 6.64
CA TRP A 114 -0.95 -4.68 5.66
C TRP A 114 -1.37 -5.64 4.56
N ASN A 115 -2.64 -6.03 4.58
CA ASN A 115 -3.16 -7.06 3.67
C ASN A 115 -4.39 -6.53 2.94
N GLY A 116 -4.59 -6.99 1.72
CA GLY A 116 -5.76 -6.59 0.97
C GLY A 116 -5.81 -7.19 -0.41
N LYS A 117 -6.56 -6.49 -1.27
CA LYS A 117 -6.78 -6.93 -2.65
C LYS A 117 -6.75 -5.73 -3.59
N PHE A 118 -6.51 -6.03 -4.84
CA PHE A 118 -6.49 -5.02 -5.89
C PHE A 118 -7.19 -5.51 -7.15
N VAL A 119 -7.67 -4.55 -7.94
CA VAL A 119 -8.29 -4.80 -9.24
C VAL A 119 -7.68 -3.80 -10.23
N GLU A 120 -7.17 -4.32 -11.34
CA GLU A 120 -6.69 -3.46 -12.42
C GLU A 120 -7.84 -2.82 -13.15
N ARG A 121 -7.68 -1.56 -13.50
CA ARG A 121 -8.63 -0.86 -14.35
C ARG A 121 -8.40 -1.25 -15.80
N SER A 122 -9.49 -1.54 -16.46
CA SER A 122 -9.45 -1.89 -17.89
C SER A 122 -9.34 -0.65 -18.78
#